data_4b6ac3a274daa0fc6b0112692327702c
#
_entry.id   4b6ac3a274daa0fc6b0112692327702c
#
_cell.length_a   1.000
_cell.length_b   1.000
_cell.length_c   1.000
_cell.angle_alpha   90.00
_cell.angle_beta   90.00
_cell.angle_gamma   90.00
#
_symmetry.space_group_name_H-M   'P 1'
#
loop_
_entity.id
_entity.type
_entity.pdbx_description
1 polymer ?
#
loop_
_entity_poly.entity_id
_entity_poly.type
_entity_poly.pdbx_seq_one_letter_code
_entity_poly.pdbx_strand_id
1 'polypeptide(L)'
;MYSRVDAVISPKTLERLPTNVIIAIPKGYMLEIKDRSSTLKKKGLLVSTGFIDNDYCGEEDEILLQVYNMTDEDVKIEKGERLGQGAFVRVDLAEWEEVENMEVKSRGGFGTTGGK
;
A
#
# COMPACT_ATOMS: atom_id res chain seq x y z
N MET A 1 -12.12 -1.96 0.64
CA MET A 1 -12.24 -0.92 -0.41
C MET A 1 -12.62 -1.52 -1.73
N TYR A 2 -13.47 -0.85 -2.44
CA TYR A 2 -14.02 -1.31 -3.71
C TYR A 2 -13.47 -0.51 -4.87
N SER A 3 -13.37 -1.14 -6.03
CA SER A 3 -13.18 -0.39 -7.27
C SER A 3 -14.50 0.27 -7.65
N ARG A 4 -14.47 1.56 -8.00
CA ARG A 4 -15.69 2.24 -8.47
C ARG A 4 -15.88 2.16 -9.98
N VAL A 5 -14.99 1.44 -10.67
CA VAL A 5 -15.06 1.27 -12.12
C VAL A 5 -14.80 -0.18 -12.51
N ASP A 6 -15.22 -0.55 -13.71
CA ASP A 6 -14.77 -1.76 -14.36
C ASP A 6 -13.36 -1.50 -14.91
N ALA A 7 -12.51 -2.51 -14.88
CA ALA A 7 -11.16 -2.40 -15.41
C ALA A 7 -10.65 -3.75 -15.89
N VAL A 8 -9.67 -3.71 -16.79
CA VAL A 8 -8.92 -4.89 -17.21
C VAL A 8 -7.45 -4.56 -16.98
N ILE A 9 -6.79 -5.39 -16.21
CA ILE A 9 -5.38 -5.19 -15.87
C ILE A 9 -4.56 -6.20 -16.65
N SER A 10 -3.71 -5.70 -17.54
CA SER A 10 -2.85 -6.55 -18.38
C SER A 10 -1.81 -7.28 -17.52
N PRO A 11 -1.26 -8.40 -18.04
CA PRO A 11 -0.23 -9.14 -17.31
C PRO A 11 0.96 -8.28 -16.92
N LYS A 12 1.47 -8.47 -15.70
CA LYS A 12 2.68 -7.80 -15.20
C LYS A 12 2.59 -6.27 -15.28
N THR A 13 1.40 -5.73 -15.08
CA THR A 13 1.11 -4.31 -15.21
C THR A 13 0.56 -3.76 -13.90
N LEU A 14 0.95 -2.53 -13.59
CA LEU A 14 0.48 -1.78 -12.44
C LEU A 14 -0.62 -0.83 -12.87
N GLU A 15 -1.73 -0.83 -12.15
CA GLU A 15 -2.84 0.09 -12.39
C GLU A 15 -3.30 0.72 -11.09
N ARG A 16 -3.84 1.92 -11.18
CA ARG A 16 -4.46 2.62 -10.06
C ARG A 16 -5.97 2.66 -10.27
N LEU A 17 -6.70 2.06 -9.34
CA LEU A 17 -8.14 1.95 -9.41
C LEU A 17 -8.80 2.93 -8.46
N PRO A 18 -9.72 3.78 -8.93
CA PRO A 18 -10.40 4.74 -8.07
C PRO A 18 -11.38 4.03 -7.15
N THR A 19 -11.53 4.55 -5.93
CA THR A 19 -12.39 3.97 -4.89
C THR A 19 -13.59 4.84 -4.54
N ASN A 20 -13.60 6.10 -4.95
CA ASN A 20 -14.58 7.09 -4.54
C ASN A 20 -14.58 7.35 -3.02
N VAL A 21 -13.41 7.21 -2.39
CA VAL A 21 -13.26 7.38 -0.94
C VAL A 21 -12.20 8.42 -0.65
N ILE A 22 -12.56 9.40 0.17
CA ILE A 22 -11.63 10.35 0.77
C ILE A 22 -11.76 10.17 2.27
N ILE A 23 -10.64 10.03 2.98
CA ILE A 23 -10.65 9.75 4.40
C ILE A 23 -9.91 10.85 5.17
N ALA A 24 -10.58 11.44 6.15
CA ALA A 24 -9.95 12.33 7.10
C ALA A 24 -9.24 11.48 8.15
N ILE A 25 -7.94 11.29 7.97
CA ILE A 25 -7.14 10.45 8.85
C ILE A 25 -6.79 11.23 10.12
N PRO A 26 -7.04 10.68 11.32
CA PRO A 26 -6.73 11.40 12.56
C PRO A 26 -5.25 11.75 12.69
N LYS A 27 -4.96 12.86 13.32
CA LYS A 27 -3.57 13.25 13.62
C LYS A 27 -2.91 12.17 14.47
N GLY A 28 -1.67 11.82 14.15
CA GLY A 28 -0.94 10.76 14.83
C GLY A 28 -1.17 9.38 14.24
N TYR A 29 -1.92 9.30 13.14
CA TYR A 29 -2.19 8.06 12.44
C TYR A 29 -1.87 8.16 10.96
N MET A 30 -1.66 7.01 10.35
CA MET A 30 -1.64 6.83 8.90
C MET A 30 -2.65 5.75 8.55
N LEU A 31 -3.11 5.75 7.32
CA LEU A 31 -3.95 4.67 6.81
C LEU A 31 -3.05 3.69 6.05
N GLU A 32 -3.00 2.46 6.51
CA GLU A 32 -2.29 1.40 5.80
C GLU A 32 -3.28 0.63 4.93
N ILE A 33 -2.96 0.52 3.65
CA ILE A 33 -3.79 -0.18 2.67
C ILE A 33 -3.09 -1.48 2.27
N LYS A 34 -3.79 -2.58 2.44
CA LYS A 34 -3.28 -3.92 2.16
C LYS A 34 -4.25 -4.73 1.31
N ASP A 35 -3.78 -5.84 0.78
CA ASP A 35 -4.65 -6.84 0.14
C ASP A 35 -5.62 -7.39 1.18
N ARG A 36 -6.76 -7.81 0.69
CA ARG A 36 -7.59 -8.75 1.44
C ARG A 36 -6.91 -10.14 1.36
N SER A 37 -7.20 -10.99 2.34
CA SER A 37 -6.58 -12.32 2.39
C SER A 37 -6.76 -13.14 1.11
N SER A 38 -7.80 -12.86 0.34
CA SER A 38 -8.10 -13.61 -0.89
C SER A 38 -7.66 -12.93 -2.19
N THR A 39 -7.23 -11.67 -2.14
CA THR A 39 -6.96 -10.90 -3.35
C THR A 39 -5.85 -11.52 -4.20
N LEU A 40 -4.71 -11.77 -3.60
CA LEU A 40 -3.57 -12.36 -4.33
C LEU A 40 -3.87 -13.79 -4.74
N LYS A 41 -4.39 -14.60 -3.82
CA LYS A 41 -4.62 -16.03 -4.05
C LYS A 41 -5.66 -16.28 -5.14
N LYS A 42 -6.78 -15.55 -5.13
CA LYS A 42 -7.88 -15.79 -6.07
C LYS A 42 -7.75 -15.03 -7.38
N LYS A 43 -7.13 -13.85 -7.35
CA LYS A 43 -7.09 -12.97 -8.52
C LYS A 43 -5.69 -12.75 -9.08
N GLY A 44 -4.66 -13.12 -8.32
CA GLY A 44 -3.28 -12.86 -8.73
C GLY A 44 -2.93 -11.37 -8.72
N LEU A 45 -3.65 -10.57 -7.94
CA LEU A 45 -3.41 -9.14 -7.81
C LEU A 45 -2.76 -8.83 -6.48
N LEU A 46 -1.68 -8.06 -6.52
CA LEU A 46 -1.02 -7.53 -5.35
C LEU A 46 -1.42 -6.07 -5.17
N VAL A 47 -1.95 -5.73 -4.00
CA VAL A 47 -2.27 -4.34 -3.67
C VAL A 47 -1.02 -3.70 -3.07
N SER A 48 -0.50 -2.68 -3.72
CA SER A 48 0.76 -2.03 -3.36
C SER A 48 0.59 -0.55 -2.99
N THR A 49 -0.60 -0.14 -2.61
CA THR A 49 -0.88 1.26 -2.26
C THR A 49 -0.02 1.75 -1.10
N GLY A 50 0.16 0.93 -0.07
CA GLY A 50 1.01 1.27 1.07
C GLY A 50 0.32 2.16 2.08
N PHE A 51 1.05 3.18 2.56
CA PHE A 51 0.54 4.11 3.56
C PHE A 51 0.00 5.37 2.92
N ILE A 52 -1.08 5.88 3.49
CA ILE A 52 -1.66 7.18 3.14
C ILE A 52 -1.44 8.11 4.32
N ASP A 53 -0.81 9.25 4.07
CA ASP A 53 -0.52 10.25 5.09
C ASP A 53 -1.78 11.00 5.52
N ASN A 54 -1.78 11.52 6.74
CA ASN A 54 -2.94 12.20 7.28
C ASN A 54 -3.28 13.52 6.57
N ASP A 55 -2.36 14.08 5.79
CA ASP A 55 -2.61 15.30 5.02
C ASP A 55 -3.21 15.03 3.64
N TYR A 56 -3.37 13.76 3.26
CA TYR A 56 -4.02 13.39 2.00
C TYR A 56 -5.53 13.26 2.22
N CYS A 57 -6.18 14.40 2.40
CA CYS A 57 -7.62 14.45 2.72
C CYS A 57 -8.34 15.65 2.12
N GLY A 58 -7.79 16.22 1.05
CA GLY A 58 -8.43 17.31 0.32
C GLY A 58 -9.59 16.80 -0.55
N GLU A 59 -10.32 17.73 -1.13
CA GLU A 59 -11.52 17.39 -1.91
C GLU A 59 -11.24 16.52 -3.13
N GLU A 60 -10.02 16.53 -3.63
CA GLU A 60 -9.61 15.73 -4.78
C GLU A 60 -8.72 14.56 -4.42
N ASP A 61 -8.53 14.33 -3.12
CA ASP A 61 -7.61 13.31 -2.64
C ASP A 61 -8.30 11.96 -2.46
N GLU A 62 -8.85 11.48 -3.55
CA GLU A 62 -9.43 10.14 -3.60
C GLU A 62 -8.36 9.09 -3.41
N ILE A 63 -8.64 8.08 -2.59
CA ILE A 63 -7.73 6.94 -2.42
C ILE A 63 -7.79 6.09 -3.69
N LEU A 64 -6.61 5.85 -4.26
CA LEU A 64 -6.46 4.98 -5.41
C LEU A 64 -5.86 3.66 -4.95
N LEU A 65 -6.51 2.56 -5.30
CA LEU A 65 -5.93 1.24 -5.05
C LEU A 65 -4.92 0.93 -6.15
N GLN A 66 -3.67 0.89 -5.79
CA GLN A 66 -2.60 0.55 -6.72
C GLN A 66 -2.46 -0.98 -6.71
N VAL A 67 -2.74 -1.61 -7.83
CA VAL A 67 -2.73 -3.06 -7.96
C VAL A 67 -1.77 -3.49 -9.05
N TYR A 68 -1.09 -4.60 -8.82
CA TYR A 68 -0.18 -5.20 -9.77
C TYR A 68 -0.69 -6.58 -10.17
N ASN A 69 -0.83 -6.84 -11.46
CA ASN A 69 -1.21 -8.15 -11.97
C ASN A 69 0.03 -9.05 -12.05
N MET A 70 0.11 -10.01 -11.16
CA MET A 70 1.25 -10.93 -11.09
C MET A 70 1.12 -12.10 -12.05
N THR A 71 -0.01 -12.22 -12.75
CA THR A 71 -0.29 -13.35 -13.63
C THR A 71 0.16 -13.08 -15.07
N ASP A 72 0.08 -14.11 -15.90
CA ASP A 72 0.39 -14.01 -17.32
C ASP A 72 -0.86 -13.77 -18.16
N GLU A 73 -2.01 -13.51 -17.53
CA GLU A 73 -3.27 -13.27 -18.22
C GLU A 73 -3.89 -11.96 -17.73
N ASP A 74 -4.79 -11.40 -18.54
CA ASP A 74 -5.57 -10.23 -18.16
C ASP A 74 -6.43 -10.59 -16.94
N VAL A 75 -6.54 -9.65 -16.00
CA VAL A 75 -7.44 -9.79 -14.85
C VAL A 75 -8.55 -8.75 -14.97
N LYS A 76 -9.78 -9.21 -14.99
CA LYS A 76 -10.96 -8.34 -15.02
C LYS A 76 -11.36 -7.93 -13.62
N ILE A 77 -11.61 -6.65 -13.45
CA ILE A 77 -12.15 -6.07 -12.22
C ILE A 77 -13.53 -5.52 -12.54
N GLU A 78 -14.51 -5.90 -11.73
CA GLU A 78 -15.85 -5.39 -11.86
C GLU A 78 -16.07 -4.25 -10.85
N LYS A 79 -16.83 -3.24 -11.27
CA LYS A 79 -17.27 -2.17 -10.39
C LYS A 79 -17.90 -2.75 -9.13
N GLY A 80 -17.51 -2.27 -7.97
CA GLY A 80 -17.99 -2.76 -6.67
C GLY A 80 -17.21 -3.94 -6.12
N GLU A 81 -16.25 -4.43 -6.85
CA GLU A 81 -15.43 -5.54 -6.40
C GLU A 81 -14.46 -5.10 -5.29
N ARG A 82 -14.44 -5.84 -4.19
CA ARG A 82 -13.53 -5.54 -3.05
C ARG A 82 -12.15 -6.08 -3.33
N LEU A 83 -11.15 -5.21 -3.28
CA LEU A 83 -9.77 -5.58 -3.61
C LEU A 83 -8.80 -5.32 -2.47
N GLY A 84 -9.09 -4.34 -1.62
CA GLY A 84 -8.20 -3.97 -0.56
C GLY A 84 -8.91 -3.71 0.74
N GLN A 85 -8.10 -3.56 1.79
CA GLN A 85 -8.57 -3.18 3.11
C GLN A 85 -7.64 -2.12 3.68
N GLY A 86 -8.19 -1.27 4.53
CA GLY A 86 -7.43 -0.22 5.19
C GLY A 86 -7.55 -0.32 6.69
N ALA A 87 -6.50 0.05 7.37
CA ALA A 87 -6.49 0.13 8.83
C ALA A 87 -5.72 1.37 9.25
N PHE A 88 -6.19 2.04 10.29
CA PHE A 88 -5.42 3.13 10.88
C PHE A 88 -4.30 2.54 11.73
N VAL A 89 -3.10 3.04 11.52
CA VAL A 89 -1.95 2.67 12.34
C VAL A 89 -1.42 3.92 13.03
N ARG A 90 -1.05 3.78 14.29
CA ARG A 90 -0.45 4.88 15.03
C ARG A 90 0.97 5.09 14.54
N VAL A 91 1.36 6.35 14.35
CA VAL A 91 2.71 6.70 13.94
C VAL A 91 3.30 7.72 14.89
N ASP A 92 4.60 7.59 15.14
CA ASP A 92 5.37 8.58 15.87
C ASP A 92 6.23 9.34 14.88
N LEU A 93 6.28 10.66 15.03
CA LEU A 93 7.14 11.50 14.21
C LEU A 93 8.54 11.48 14.80
N ALA A 94 9.53 11.29 13.95
CA ALA A 94 10.93 11.30 14.35
C ALA A 94 11.60 12.59 13.92
N GLU A 95 12.49 13.07 14.73
CA GLU A 95 13.41 14.13 14.36
C GLU A 95 14.75 13.50 14.01
N TRP A 96 15.29 13.85 12.85
CA TRP A 96 16.57 13.33 12.43
C TRP A 96 17.69 14.11 13.09
N GLU A 97 18.65 13.39 13.67
CA GLU A 97 19.88 13.97 14.15
C GLU A 97 21.02 13.49 13.30
N GLU A 98 21.64 14.39 12.56
CA GLU A 98 22.77 14.05 11.70
C GLU A 98 24.04 13.98 12.53
N VAL A 99 24.76 12.87 12.42
CA VAL A 99 26.00 12.66 13.15
C VAL A 99 27.08 12.17 12.19
N GLU A 100 28.34 12.46 12.54
CA GLU A 100 29.48 12.01 11.72
C GLU A 100 29.76 10.52 11.90
N ASN A 101 29.50 9.99 13.09
CA ASN A 101 29.61 8.55 13.36
C ASN A 101 28.62 8.15 14.45
N MET A 102 28.26 6.90 14.48
CA MET A 102 27.24 6.37 15.40
C MET A 102 27.82 5.94 16.75
N GLU A 103 29.15 5.84 16.87
CA GLU A 103 29.83 5.39 18.08
C GLU A 103 29.37 4.03 18.60
N VAL A 104 28.78 3.24 17.70
CA VAL A 104 28.29 1.90 18.00
C VAL A 104 28.81 0.94 16.94
N LYS A 105 29.30 -0.20 17.37
CA LYS A 105 29.78 -1.23 16.46
C LYS A 105 28.61 -1.85 15.69
N SER A 106 28.77 -2.03 14.38
CA SER A 106 27.74 -2.69 13.58
C SER A 106 27.55 -4.14 14.02
N ARG A 107 26.31 -4.58 14.09
CA ARG A 107 25.95 -5.98 14.30
C ARG A 107 25.87 -6.78 13.00
N GLY A 108 26.03 -6.11 11.86
CA GLY A 108 25.73 -6.68 10.56
C GLY A 108 24.25 -6.57 10.20
N GLY A 109 23.88 -7.13 9.09
CA GLY A 109 22.51 -7.09 8.58
C GLY A 109 22.53 -7.23 7.07
N PHE A 110 21.35 -7.13 6.45
CA PHE A 110 21.20 -7.23 5.00
C PHE A 110 21.93 -8.45 4.40
N GLY A 111 21.81 -9.63 5.08
CA GLY A 111 22.43 -10.86 4.63
C GLY A 111 23.83 -11.11 5.13
N THR A 112 24.39 -10.24 5.97
CA THR A 112 25.73 -10.39 6.53
C THR A 112 25.75 -11.12 7.86
N THR A 113 24.59 -11.30 8.49
CA THR A 113 24.47 -11.99 9.78
C THR A 113 23.79 -13.33 9.60
N GLY A 114 24.12 -14.27 10.48
CA GLY A 114 23.40 -15.53 10.60
C GLY A 114 23.54 -16.47 9.42
N GLY A 115 24.41 -16.22 8.63
CA GLY A 115 24.63 -17.08 7.48
C GLY A 115 24.84 -18.54 7.85
N LYS A 116 24.78 -18.37 8.58
CA LYS A 116 25.07 -19.32 8.67
C LYS A 116 24.98 -19.93 9.00
#